data_0e78930cdad81e2a861821a7d941e086
#
_entry.id   0e78930cdad81e2a861821a7d941e086
#
_cell.length_a   1.000
_cell.length_b   1.000
_cell.length_c   1.000
_cell.angle_alpha   90.00
_cell.angle_beta   90.00
_cell.angle_gamma   90.00
#
_symmetry.space_group_name_H-M   'P 1'
#
loop_
_entity.id
_entity.type
_entity.pdbx_description
1 polymer ?
#
loop_
_entity_poly.entity_id
_entity_poly.type
_entity_poly.pdbx_seq_one_letter_code
_entity_poly.pdbx_strand_id
1 'polypeptide(L)'
;SRGLQVVFDQRIPDIIRVHAAAELDALLSAHGLTRDDVTEFLYHPGGPKVLQAYADAYGVDPSRFAWSRDVFRDFGNMSSVTVLYVLERYLAAHPPSLRLRRDAPGAGGHAVVSALGPGFSSEGLVLRL
;
A
#
# COMPACT_ATOMS: atom_id res chain seq x y z
N SER A 1 -26.78 17.76 -12.20
CA SER A 1 -25.36 17.86 -12.28
C SER A 1 -24.73 17.28 -11.02
N ARG A 2 -23.81 16.49 -11.20
CA ARG A 2 -23.27 15.69 -10.10
C ARG A 2 -21.85 16.03 -9.74
N GLY A 3 -21.34 17.14 -10.22
CA GLY A 3 -19.99 17.56 -9.95
C GLY A 3 -18.96 16.50 -10.35
N LEU A 4 -17.87 16.47 -9.63
CA LEU A 4 -16.84 15.46 -9.81
C LEU A 4 -17.26 14.16 -9.14
N GLN A 5 -17.90 13.29 -9.88
CA GLN A 5 -18.06 11.90 -9.42
C GLN A 5 -16.84 11.12 -9.82
N VAL A 6 -16.12 10.65 -8.81
CA VAL A 6 -15.18 9.56 -9.02
C VAL A 6 -16.01 8.29 -9.18
N VAL A 7 -16.25 7.94 -10.42
CA VAL A 7 -16.88 6.65 -10.71
C VAL A 7 -15.80 5.59 -10.47
N PHE A 8 -15.93 4.87 -9.38
CA PHE A 8 -15.12 3.68 -9.18
C PHE A 8 -15.53 2.65 -10.22
N ASP A 9 -14.64 2.41 -11.16
CA ASP A 9 -14.79 1.32 -12.08
C ASP A 9 -14.77 0.02 -11.29
N GLN A 10 -15.86 -0.74 -11.34
CA GLN A 10 -15.96 -2.01 -10.64
C GLN A 10 -14.95 -3.04 -11.14
N ARG A 11 -14.30 -2.78 -12.27
CA ARG A 11 -13.23 -3.62 -12.80
C ARG A 11 -11.90 -3.45 -12.10
N ILE A 12 -11.73 -2.39 -11.29
CA ILE A 12 -10.45 -2.13 -10.61
C ILE A 12 -10.03 -3.31 -9.73
N PRO A 13 -10.89 -3.86 -8.86
CA PRO A 13 -10.51 -5.03 -8.08
C PRO A 13 -10.07 -6.22 -8.93
N ASP A 14 -10.73 -6.47 -10.05
CA ASP A 14 -10.39 -7.58 -10.94
C ASP A 14 -9.04 -7.35 -11.63
N ILE A 15 -8.77 -6.12 -12.06
CA ILE A 15 -7.48 -5.74 -12.64
C ILE A 15 -6.36 -5.95 -11.63
N ILE A 16 -6.59 -5.56 -10.37
CA ILE A 16 -5.61 -5.75 -9.29
C ILE A 16 -5.34 -7.24 -9.09
N ARG A 17 -6.36 -8.08 -9.04
CA ARG A 17 -6.18 -9.52 -8.86
C ARG A 17 -5.35 -10.16 -9.97
N VAL A 18 -5.44 -9.64 -11.18
CA VAL A 18 -4.70 -10.18 -12.32
C VAL A 18 -3.26 -9.68 -12.38
N HIS A 19 -3.02 -8.39 -12.09
CA HIS A 19 -1.76 -7.73 -12.40
C HIS A 19 -0.91 -7.37 -11.18
N ALA A 20 -1.50 -7.18 -10.01
CA ALA A 20 -0.78 -6.60 -8.87
C ALA A 20 0.39 -7.47 -8.39
N ALA A 21 0.23 -8.78 -8.39
CA ALA A 21 1.29 -9.68 -7.95
C ALA A 21 2.54 -9.56 -8.82
N ALA A 22 2.37 -9.56 -10.14
CA ALA A 22 3.49 -9.42 -11.07
C ALA A 22 4.15 -8.04 -10.97
N GLU A 23 3.35 -6.99 -10.79
CA GLU A 23 3.87 -5.62 -10.60
C GLU A 23 4.67 -5.49 -9.31
N LEU A 24 4.17 -6.08 -8.22
CA LEU A 24 4.90 -6.10 -6.95
C LEU A 24 6.23 -6.84 -7.09
N ASP A 25 6.21 -8.01 -7.69
CA ASP A 25 7.41 -8.79 -7.88
C ASP A 25 8.44 -8.07 -8.74
N ALA A 26 8.00 -7.38 -9.78
CA ALA A 26 8.88 -6.57 -10.63
C ALA A 26 9.51 -5.40 -9.85
N LEU A 27 8.72 -4.70 -9.05
CA LEU A 27 9.21 -3.62 -8.21
C LEU A 27 10.26 -4.13 -7.21
N LEU A 28 9.97 -5.23 -6.53
CA LEU A 28 10.87 -5.80 -5.55
C LEU A 28 12.16 -6.33 -6.19
N SER A 29 12.05 -7.00 -7.34
CA SER A 29 13.21 -7.51 -8.07
C SER A 29 14.16 -6.39 -8.49
N ALA A 30 13.64 -5.23 -8.87
CA ALA A 30 14.45 -4.07 -9.21
C ALA A 30 15.31 -3.58 -8.04
N HIS A 31 14.93 -3.93 -6.81
CA HIS A 31 15.65 -3.61 -5.58
C HIS A 31 16.36 -4.83 -4.96
N GLY A 32 16.40 -5.96 -5.66
CA GLY A 32 16.99 -7.19 -5.15
C GLY A 32 16.21 -7.83 -4.00
N LEU A 33 14.91 -7.62 -3.93
CA LEU A 33 14.05 -8.08 -2.85
C LEU A 33 13.02 -9.08 -3.34
N THR A 34 12.46 -9.84 -2.39
CA THR A 34 11.31 -10.71 -2.59
C THR A 34 10.16 -10.28 -1.68
N ARG A 35 8.98 -10.89 -1.83
CA ARG A 35 7.83 -10.59 -0.96
C ARG A 35 8.09 -10.86 0.50
N ASP A 36 8.94 -11.83 0.83
CA ASP A 36 9.28 -12.14 2.22
C ASP A 36 10.03 -11.01 2.90
N ASP A 37 10.65 -10.12 2.13
CA ASP A 37 11.35 -8.95 2.65
C ASP A 37 10.40 -7.80 3.00
N VAL A 38 9.13 -7.88 2.60
CA VAL A 38 8.15 -6.82 2.82
C VAL A 38 7.49 -7.02 4.19
N THR A 39 7.70 -6.05 5.08
CA THR A 39 7.07 -6.06 6.40
C THR A 39 5.79 -5.24 6.44
N GLU A 40 5.67 -4.21 5.63
CA GLU A 40 4.52 -3.31 5.65
C GLU A 40 4.03 -2.97 4.25
N PHE A 41 2.72 -2.95 4.08
CA PHE A 41 2.05 -2.46 2.87
C PHE A 41 1.32 -1.16 3.21
N LEU A 42 1.84 -0.04 2.72
CA LEU A 42 1.29 1.29 2.95
C LEU A 42 0.61 1.78 1.67
N TYR A 43 -0.52 1.19 1.38
CA TYR A 43 -1.22 1.38 0.12
C TYR A 43 -2.31 2.44 0.24
N HIS A 44 -2.54 3.14 -0.85
CA HIS A 44 -3.75 3.94 -1.00
C HIS A 44 -4.98 3.05 -0.83
N PRO A 45 -5.88 3.37 0.12
CA PRO A 45 -6.94 2.43 0.48
C PRO A 45 -7.98 2.19 -0.61
N GLY A 46 -8.29 3.16 -1.45
CA GLY A 46 -9.21 2.99 -2.58
C GLY A 46 -10.58 2.37 -2.29
N GLY A 47 -10.83 1.95 -1.07
CA GLY A 47 -12.03 1.27 -0.61
C GLY A 47 -11.76 -0.17 -0.16
N PRO A 48 -12.71 -0.78 0.59
CA PRO A 48 -12.50 -2.13 1.14
C PRO A 48 -12.29 -3.21 0.07
N LYS A 49 -12.98 -3.09 -1.07
CA LYS A 49 -12.86 -4.06 -2.16
C LYS A 49 -11.49 -4.00 -2.83
N VAL A 50 -10.88 -2.83 -2.89
CA VAL A 50 -9.54 -2.64 -3.45
C VAL A 50 -8.50 -3.30 -2.55
N LEU A 51 -8.58 -3.07 -1.24
CA LEU A 51 -7.66 -3.69 -0.29
C LEU A 51 -7.79 -5.22 -0.27
N GLN A 52 -9.03 -5.72 -0.36
CA GLN A 52 -9.28 -7.16 -0.45
C GLN A 52 -8.66 -7.74 -1.73
N ALA A 53 -8.76 -7.02 -2.84
CA ALA A 53 -8.18 -7.46 -4.11
C ALA A 53 -6.65 -7.58 -4.02
N TYR A 54 -5.98 -6.65 -3.36
CA TYR A 54 -4.54 -6.75 -3.12
C TYR A 54 -4.20 -7.94 -2.24
N ALA A 55 -4.94 -8.15 -1.17
CA ALA A 55 -4.73 -9.29 -0.29
C ALA A 55 -4.89 -10.62 -1.05
N ASP A 56 -5.92 -10.72 -1.88
CA ASP A 56 -6.16 -11.89 -2.72
C ASP A 56 -5.02 -12.10 -3.73
N ALA A 57 -4.58 -11.01 -4.39
CA ALA A 57 -3.52 -11.09 -5.38
C ALA A 57 -2.18 -11.55 -4.79
N TYR A 58 -1.87 -11.09 -3.59
CA TYR A 58 -0.61 -11.41 -2.92
C TYR A 58 -0.68 -12.69 -2.09
N GLY A 59 -1.88 -13.24 -1.88
CA GLY A 59 -2.07 -14.41 -1.01
C GLY A 59 -1.77 -14.13 0.45
N VAL A 60 -2.08 -12.91 0.92
CA VAL A 60 -1.84 -12.49 2.31
C VAL A 60 -3.15 -12.18 3.01
N ASP A 61 -3.09 -12.16 4.34
CA ASP A 61 -4.24 -11.80 5.15
C ASP A 61 -4.57 -10.31 4.96
N PRO A 62 -5.86 -9.92 4.85
CA PRO A 62 -6.25 -8.51 4.73
C PRO A 62 -5.76 -7.62 5.87
N SER A 63 -5.46 -8.17 7.04
CA SER A 63 -4.89 -7.42 8.16
C SER A 63 -3.53 -6.79 7.83
N ARG A 64 -2.84 -7.27 6.79
CA ARG A 64 -1.59 -6.68 6.32
C ARG A 64 -1.78 -5.27 5.77
N PHE A 65 -3.02 -4.86 5.49
CA PHE A 65 -3.39 -3.52 5.02
C PHE A 65 -4.10 -2.69 6.09
N ALA A 66 -3.85 -3.00 7.36
CA ALA A 66 -4.56 -2.34 8.48
C ALA A 66 -4.34 -0.82 8.50
N TRP A 67 -3.14 -0.34 8.20
CA TRP A 67 -2.86 1.11 8.14
C TRP A 67 -3.74 1.81 7.12
N SER A 68 -3.88 1.21 5.95
CA SER A 68 -4.73 1.75 4.88
C SER A 68 -6.20 1.74 5.27
N ARG A 69 -6.66 0.65 5.89
CA ARG A 69 -8.03 0.50 6.35
C ARG A 69 -8.40 1.55 7.41
N ASP A 70 -7.51 1.78 8.35
CA ASP A 70 -7.74 2.72 9.44
C ASP A 70 -7.84 4.15 8.92
N VAL A 71 -6.99 4.54 7.99
CA VAL A 71 -7.05 5.85 7.37
C VAL A 71 -8.34 6.01 6.57
N PHE A 72 -8.74 5.00 5.83
CA PHE A 72 -10.00 5.04 5.06
C PHE A 72 -11.20 5.20 6.01
N ARG A 73 -11.21 4.47 7.12
CA ARG A 73 -12.27 4.57 8.12
C ARG A 73 -12.39 5.98 8.67
N ASP A 74 -11.27 6.64 8.95
CA ASP A 74 -11.25 7.93 9.65
C ASP A 74 -11.40 9.13 8.69
N PHE A 75 -10.90 9.02 7.48
CA PHE A 75 -10.82 10.15 6.54
C PHE A 75 -11.54 9.89 5.21
N GLY A 76 -11.98 8.67 4.96
CA GLY A 76 -12.56 8.31 3.67
C GLY A 76 -11.51 8.28 2.56
N ASN A 77 -11.99 8.34 1.32
CA ASN A 77 -11.12 8.34 0.15
C ASN A 77 -10.82 9.79 -0.27
N MET A 78 -9.59 10.21 -0.09
CA MET A 78 -9.09 11.53 -0.51
C MET A 78 -8.16 11.39 -1.72
N SER A 79 -8.42 10.43 -2.60
CA SER A 79 -7.61 10.14 -3.77
C SER A 79 -6.17 9.76 -3.37
N SER A 80 -5.19 10.01 -4.24
CA SER A 80 -3.80 9.61 -3.98
C SER A 80 -3.17 10.29 -2.75
N VAL A 81 -3.72 11.42 -2.30
CA VAL A 81 -3.28 12.09 -1.07
C VAL A 81 -3.47 11.18 0.15
N THR A 82 -4.44 10.28 0.11
CA THR A 82 -4.72 9.37 1.21
C THR A 82 -3.51 8.51 1.58
N VAL A 83 -2.64 8.18 0.61
CA VAL A 83 -1.44 7.39 0.89
C VAL A 83 -0.48 8.13 1.83
N LEU A 84 -0.44 9.46 1.76
CA LEU A 84 0.39 10.27 2.66
C LEU A 84 -0.09 10.16 4.10
N TYR A 85 -1.41 10.08 4.33
CA TYR A 85 -1.96 9.87 5.67
C TYR A 85 -1.65 8.46 6.18
N VAL A 86 -1.67 7.46 5.32
CA VAL A 86 -1.27 6.11 5.69
C VAL A 86 0.19 6.09 6.14
N LEU A 87 1.06 6.72 5.36
CA LEU A 87 2.48 6.84 5.69
C LEU A 87 2.67 7.61 7.00
N GLU A 88 1.97 8.73 7.17
CA GLU A 88 2.05 9.54 8.39
C GLU A 88 1.67 8.73 9.64
N ARG A 89 0.59 7.97 9.59
CA ARG A 89 0.17 7.12 10.71
C ARG A 89 1.21 6.08 11.05
N TYR A 90 1.75 5.43 10.03
CA TYR A 90 2.81 4.46 10.24
C TYR A 90 4.02 5.10 10.93
N LEU A 91 4.47 6.26 10.43
CA LEU A 91 5.62 6.97 10.97
C LEU A 91 5.37 7.46 12.40
N ALA A 92 4.16 7.88 12.72
CA ALA A 92 3.80 8.31 14.08
C ALA A 92 3.85 7.15 15.08
N ALA A 93 3.46 5.95 14.65
CA ALA A 93 3.54 4.74 15.48
C ALA A 93 4.97 4.20 15.60
N HIS A 94 5.86 4.59 14.66
CA HIS A 94 7.25 4.14 14.61
C HIS A 94 8.19 5.34 14.54
N PRO A 95 8.38 6.08 15.66
CA PRO A 95 9.18 7.30 15.67
C PRO A 95 10.63 7.05 15.26
N PRO A 96 11.32 8.08 14.71
CA PRO A 96 12.70 7.95 14.24
C PRO A 96 13.67 7.41 15.29
N SER A 97 13.43 7.69 16.56
CA SER A 97 14.25 7.17 17.66
C SER A 97 14.26 5.65 17.75
N LEU A 98 13.16 5.01 17.32
CA LEU A 98 13.09 3.54 17.24
C LEU A 98 13.70 3.02 15.94
N ARG A 99 13.80 3.85 14.93
CA ARG A 99 14.35 3.48 13.62
C ARG A 99 15.88 3.57 13.56
N LEU A 100 16.49 4.32 14.46
CA LEU A 100 17.95 4.50 14.50
C LEU A 100 18.70 3.27 15.03
N ARG A 101 17.99 2.25 15.52
CA ARG A 101 18.60 0.98 15.89
C ARG A 101 18.82 0.09 14.66
N ARG A 102 19.39 0.65 13.62
CA ARG A 102 19.61 -0.04 12.35
C ARG A 102 20.66 -1.16 12.43
N ASP A 103 21.43 -1.20 13.50
CA ASP A 103 22.51 -2.15 13.64
C ASP A 103 22.11 -3.41 14.41
N ALA A 104 20.84 -3.51 14.83
CA ALA A 104 20.36 -4.75 15.43
C ALA A 104 20.07 -5.76 14.33
N PRO A 105 20.64 -6.96 14.37
CA PRO A 105 20.31 -8.02 13.41
C PRO A 105 18.81 -8.28 13.40
N GLY A 106 18.18 -8.16 12.25
CA GLY A 106 16.74 -8.33 12.09
C GLY A 106 15.88 -7.10 12.31
N ALA A 107 16.46 -5.94 12.61
CA ALA A 107 15.74 -4.68 12.75
C ALA A 107 15.72 -3.93 11.41
N GLY A 108 15.18 -4.51 10.39
CA GLY A 108 15.12 -3.82 9.12
C GLY A 108 14.20 -4.56 8.19
N GLY A 109 13.00 -4.07 8.07
CA GLY A 109 12.09 -4.51 7.06
C GLY A 109 12.03 -3.48 5.93
N HIS A 110 11.14 -3.73 5.01
CA HIS A 110 10.85 -2.85 3.90
C HIS A 110 9.36 -2.60 3.85
N ALA A 111 8.98 -1.35 3.59
CA ALA A 111 7.60 -0.99 3.31
C ALA A 111 7.45 -0.75 1.81
N VAL A 112 6.37 -1.25 1.25
CA VAL A 112 5.94 -0.90 -0.09
C VAL A 112 4.86 0.16 0.04
N VAL A 113 5.07 1.30 -0.61
CA VAL A 113 4.09 2.39 -0.70
C VAL A 113 3.55 2.39 -2.12
N SER A 114 2.25 2.31 -2.27
CA SER A 114 1.63 2.25 -3.59
C SER A 114 0.38 3.11 -3.66
N ALA A 115 0.20 3.79 -4.77
CA ALA A 115 -0.98 4.57 -5.08
C ALA A 115 -1.46 4.25 -6.50
N LEU A 116 -2.78 4.28 -6.68
CA LEU A 116 -3.41 4.17 -7.98
C LEU A 116 -3.68 5.57 -8.50
N GLY A 117 -3.17 5.87 -9.67
CA GLY A 117 -3.42 7.12 -10.36
C GLY A 117 -4.47 7.00 -11.46
N PRO A 118 -4.83 8.12 -12.09
CA PRO A 118 -5.75 8.13 -13.22
C PRO A 118 -5.27 7.22 -14.35
N GLY A 119 -6.21 6.60 -15.06
CA GLY A 119 -5.88 5.70 -16.18
C GLY A 119 -5.30 4.37 -15.76
N PHE A 120 -5.59 3.93 -14.53
CA PHE A 120 -5.11 2.67 -13.96
C PHE A 120 -3.59 2.59 -13.81
N SER A 121 -2.91 3.74 -13.80
CA SER A 121 -1.49 3.75 -13.49
C SER A 121 -1.30 3.47 -12.00
N SER A 122 -0.47 2.50 -11.68
CA SER A 122 -0.02 2.26 -10.32
C SER A 122 1.41 2.74 -10.18
N GLU A 123 1.68 3.48 -9.13
CA GLU A 123 3.02 3.89 -8.78
C GLU A 123 3.36 3.35 -7.41
N GLY A 124 4.52 2.72 -7.33
CA GLY A 124 4.98 2.15 -6.08
C GLY A 124 6.42 2.51 -5.79
N LEU A 125 6.75 2.58 -4.52
CA LEU A 125 8.13 2.74 -4.09
C LEU A 125 8.40 1.85 -2.88
N VAL A 126 9.66 1.51 -2.70
CA VAL A 126 10.12 0.69 -1.58
C VAL A 126 10.86 1.58 -0.61
N LEU A 127 10.43 1.55 0.66
CA LEU A 127 11.11 2.23 1.74
C LEU A 127 11.85 1.22 2.60
N ARG A 128 13.08 1.51 2.93
CA ARG A 128 13.83 0.76 3.93
C ARG A 128 13.48 1.28 5.32
N LEU A 129 13.03 0.38 6.16
CA LEU A 129 12.65 0.70 7.53
C LEU A 129 13.80 0.64 8.50
#